data_7428534a8a40b8edd63c211a787e9811
#
_entry.id   7428534a8a40b8edd63c211a787e9811
#
_cell.length_a   1.000
_cell.length_b   1.000
_cell.length_c   1.000
_cell.angle_alpha   90.00
_cell.angle_beta   90.00
_cell.angle_gamma   90.00
#
_symmetry.space_group_name_H-M   'P 1'
#
loop_
_entity.id
_entity.type
_entity.pdbx_description
1 polymer ?
#
loop_
_entity_poly.entity_id
_entity_poly.type
_entity_poly.pdbx_seq_one_letter_code
_entity_poly.pdbx_strand_id
1 'polypeptide(L)'
;MTSEKSQIKFAKSERTGELIGFVSRHSKTRQLKGVREDSRYGKQICVLAEDLKGTIEPNVLYSVELKPMHKAKGYVVVAATPVQFPATVETIIVSKTLYKVTVSFGNKTIYLDPKDGKSAMSRTLDGVLQILRERKDIENHEEVIADFIKQAQEMIRRFEQDGYIYTGKRYMGGGRK
;
A
#
# COMPACT_ATOMS: atom_id res chain seq x y z
N MET A 1 3.52 32.10 -4.72
CA MET A 1 4.27 31.15 -3.86
C MET A 1 3.71 29.76 -4.13
N THR A 2 4.44 28.96 -4.87
CA THR A 2 4.07 27.58 -5.13
C THR A 2 4.20 26.78 -3.84
N SER A 3 3.08 26.43 -3.24
CA SER A 3 3.01 25.51 -2.11
C SER A 3 3.62 24.18 -2.56
N GLU A 4 4.82 23.84 -2.08
CA GLU A 4 5.40 22.52 -2.32
C GLU A 4 4.48 21.49 -1.65
N LYS A 5 3.84 20.67 -2.48
CA LYS A 5 3.03 19.56 -1.99
C LYS A 5 3.97 18.51 -1.40
N SER A 6 3.95 18.39 -0.09
CA SER A 6 4.67 17.35 0.63
C SER A 6 3.82 16.08 0.74
N GLN A 7 4.45 14.92 0.74
CA GLN A 7 3.76 13.65 0.99
C GLN A 7 4.07 13.15 2.39
N ILE A 8 3.03 12.86 3.17
CA ILE A 8 3.14 12.45 4.56
C ILE A 8 2.29 11.21 4.82
N LYS A 9 2.86 10.31 5.59
CA LYS A 9 2.17 9.18 6.20
C LYS A 9 2.00 9.46 7.68
N PHE A 10 0.75 9.45 8.16
CA PHE A 10 0.44 9.69 9.55
C PHE A 10 0.44 8.39 10.35
N ALA A 11 0.91 8.47 11.57
CA ALA A 11 0.85 7.37 12.53
C ALA A 11 0.36 7.89 13.90
N LYS A 12 -0.28 7.04 14.68
CA LYS A 12 -0.64 7.38 16.05
C LYS A 12 0.61 7.52 16.91
N SER A 13 0.70 8.65 17.60
CA SER A 13 1.71 8.86 18.63
C SER A 13 1.38 7.99 19.84
N GLU A 14 2.33 7.17 20.27
CA GLU A 14 2.18 6.36 21.50
C GLU A 14 2.01 7.24 22.74
N ARG A 15 2.53 8.47 22.70
CA ARG A 15 2.52 9.39 23.82
C ARG A 15 1.22 10.16 23.98
N THR A 16 0.61 10.58 22.88
CA THR A 16 -0.60 11.46 22.90
C THR A 16 -1.83 10.78 22.33
N GLY A 17 -1.68 9.67 21.61
CA GLY A 17 -2.77 9.02 20.87
C GLY A 17 -3.21 9.76 19.60
N GLU A 18 -2.68 10.96 19.36
CA GLU A 18 -3.00 11.78 18.20
C GLU A 18 -2.23 11.32 16.95
N LEU A 19 -2.81 11.57 15.78
CA LEU A 19 -2.13 11.34 14.50
C LEU A 19 -1.09 12.44 14.26
N ILE A 20 0.15 12.03 14.06
CA ILE A 20 1.26 12.91 13.74
C ILE A 20 1.98 12.41 12.49
N GLY A 21 2.55 13.32 11.73
CA GLY A 21 3.43 13.04 10.61
C GLY A 21 4.75 13.79 10.74
N PHE A 22 5.67 13.51 9.83
CA PHE A 22 6.97 14.15 9.80
C PHE A 22 7.35 14.53 8.37
N VAL A 23 7.88 15.73 8.20
CA VAL A 23 8.53 16.15 6.95
C VAL A 23 10.03 16.31 7.16
N SER A 24 10.80 16.05 6.12
CA SER A 24 12.23 16.31 6.15
C SER A 24 12.48 17.82 6.14
N ARG A 25 13.44 18.28 6.94
CA ARG A 25 13.88 19.69 7.00
C ARG A 25 14.60 20.15 5.73
N HIS A 26 15.06 19.22 4.93
CA HIS A 26 15.90 19.51 3.78
C HIS A 26 15.06 19.55 2.51
N SER A 27 14.93 20.72 1.94
CA SER A 27 14.64 20.86 0.52
C SER A 27 15.72 20.11 -0.27
N LYS A 28 15.40 19.66 -1.47
CA LYS A 28 16.21 18.82 -2.38
C LYS A 28 17.70 19.22 -2.55
N THR A 29 18.16 20.33 -2.00
CA THR A 29 19.50 20.89 -2.19
C THR A 29 20.52 20.54 -1.10
N ARG A 30 20.14 19.92 0.01
CA ARG A 30 21.10 19.49 1.05
C ARG A 30 20.83 18.06 1.52
N GLN A 31 21.21 17.11 0.70
CA GLN A 31 21.45 15.75 1.20
C GLN A 31 22.67 15.77 2.09
N LEU A 32 22.45 15.73 3.41
CA LEU A 32 23.52 15.39 4.35
C LEU A 32 23.87 13.91 4.11
N LYS A 33 24.99 13.65 3.45
CA LYS A 33 25.54 12.31 3.29
C LYS A 33 25.64 11.69 4.70
N GLY A 34 24.95 10.57 4.92
CA GLY A 34 25.11 9.74 6.11
C GLY A 34 24.02 9.82 7.18
N VAL A 35 22.95 10.60 6.97
CA VAL A 35 21.79 10.57 7.89
C VAL A 35 20.86 9.45 7.46
N ARG A 36 20.63 8.46 8.33
CA ARG A 36 19.66 7.39 8.09
C ARG A 36 18.25 7.99 7.97
N GLU A 37 17.41 7.47 7.04
CA GLU A 37 16.03 7.94 6.83
C GLU A 37 15.15 7.87 8.09
N ASP A 38 15.49 6.99 9.02
CA ASP A 38 14.81 6.79 10.30
C ASP A 38 15.31 7.72 11.42
N SER A 39 16.37 8.50 11.18
CA SER A 39 16.87 9.42 12.21
C SER A 39 15.87 10.57 12.40
N ARG A 40 15.49 10.81 13.65
CA ARG A 40 14.66 11.96 14.04
C ARG A 40 15.36 13.31 13.83
N TYR A 41 16.64 13.28 13.51
CA TYR A 41 17.44 14.46 13.16
C TYR A 41 17.02 14.99 11.80
N GLY A 42 16.62 16.26 11.76
CA GLY A 42 16.21 16.95 10.53
C GLY A 42 14.75 16.74 10.11
N LYS A 43 13.94 16.00 10.88
CA LYS A 43 12.50 15.90 10.67
C LYS A 43 11.74 16.92 11.52
N GLN A 44 10.75 17.57 10.91
CA GLN A 44 9.84 18.47 11.62
C GLN A 44 8.49 17.79 11.77
N ILE A 45 7.91 17.94 12.96
CA ILE A 45 6.60 17.41 13.28
C ILE A 45 5.51 18.12 12.48
N CYS A 46 4.53 17.38 11.99
CA CYS A 46 3.33 17.87 11.36
C CYS A 46 2.13 17.39 12.16
N VAL A 47 1.32 18.33 12.62
CA VAL A 47 0.06 18.07 13.32
C VAL A 47 -1.12 18.41 12.40
N LEU A 48 -2.25 17.76 12.59
CA LEU A 48 -3.45 18.02 11.81
C LEU A 48 -4.16 19.28 12.32
N ALA A 49 -4.67 20.09 11.40
CA ALA A 49 -5.66 21.10 11.73
C ALA A 49 -6.93 20.44 12.30
N GLU A 50 -7.69 21.18 13.10
CA GLU A 50 -8.83 20.64 13.85
C GLU A 50 -9.90 20.01 12.94
N ASP A 51 -10.17 20.62 11.80
CA ASP A 51 -11.11 20.16 10.77
C ASP A 51 -10.67 18.87 10.04
N LEU A 52 -9.38 18.56 10.06
CA LEU A 52 -8.84 17.32 9.49
C LEU A 52 -8.76 16.16 10.49
N LYS A 53 -8.94 16.45 11.79
CA LYS A 53 -8.99 15.41 12.81
C LYS A 53 -10.21 14.50 12.56
N GLY A 54 -9.98 13.20 12.49
CA GLY A 54 -11.03 12.21 12.20
C GLY A 54 -11.26 11.90 10.71
N THR A 55 -10.73 12.71 9.77
CA THR A 55 -10.80 12.41 8.32
C THR A 55 -9.56 11.69 7.82
N ILE A 56 -8.44 11.83 8.52
CA ILE A 56 -7.16 11.24 8.16
C ILE A 56 -7.04 9.85 8.79
N GLU A 57 -6.67 8.88 7.97
CA GLU A 57 -6.44 7.51 8.40
C GLU A 57 -4.96 7.24 8.65
N PRO A 58 -4.63 6.48 9.70
CA PRO A 58 -3.25 6.09 9.96
C PRO A 58 -2.72 5.18 8.84
N ASN A 59 -1.43 5.32 8.56
CA ASN A 59 -0.70 4.52 7.57
C ASN A 59 -1.10 4.70 6.09
N VAL A 60 -1.98 5.62 5.77
CA VAL A 60 -2.27 6.06 4.40
C VAL A 60 -1.33 7.21 4.03
N LEU A 61 -0.86 7.24 2.78
CA LEU A 61 -0.04 8.33 2.26
C LEU A 61 -0.94 9.46 1.76
N TYR A 62 -0.67 10.67 2.21
CA TYR A 62 -1.39 11.88 1.80
C TYR A 62 -0.46 12.89 1.15
N SER A 63 -0.94 13.55 0.11
CA SER A 63 -0.39 14.80 -0.39
C SER A 63 -0.97 15.93 0.46
N VAL A 64 -0.13 16.75 1.08
CA VAL A 64 -0.54 17.70 2.10
C VAL A 64 -0.09 19.12 1.79
N GLU A 65 -0.87 20.10 2.27
CA GLU A 65 -0.47 21.49 2.36
C GLU A 65 -0.09 21.82 3.81
N LEU A 66 1.05 22.48 3.96
CA LEU A 66 1.65 22.77 5.26
C LEU A 66 1.69 24.27 5.53
N LYS A 67 1.32 24.67 6.75
CA LYS A 67 1.57 26.01 7.28
C LYS A 67 2.51 25.94 8.48
N PRO A 68 3.50 26.83 8.59
CA PRO A 68 4.38 26.89 9.77
C PRO A 68 3.58 27.16 11.04
N MET A 69 3.97 26.55 12.16
CA MET A 69 3.44 26.90 13.48
C MET A 69 4.02 28.25 13.96
N HIS A 70 3.17 29.15 14.49
CA HIS A 70 3.62 30.45 14.95
C HIS A 70 4.48 30.43 16.23
N LYS A 71 4.24 29.47 17.13
CA LYS A 71 4.88 29.39 18.45
C LYS A 71 5.69 28.14 18.71
N ALA A 72 5.76 27.24 17.77
CA ALA A 72 6.47 25.97 17.91
C ALA A 72 7.23 25.60 16.62
N LYS A 73 8.24 24.74 16.75
CA LYS A 73 8.93 24.20 15.58
C LYS A 73 8.06 23.08 14.98
N GLY A 74 7.62 23.26 13.74
CA GLY A 74 6.80 22.29 13.03
C GLY A 74 5.80 22.93 12.08
N TYR A 75 4.88 22.10 11.60
CA TYR A 75 3.87 22.50 10.64
C TYR A 75 2.47 22.05 11.08
N VAL A 76 1.47 22.81 10.66
CA VAL A 76 0.07 22.39 10.68
C VAL A 76 -0.31 21.95 9.28
N VAL A 77 -0.90 20.78 9.15
CA VAL A 77 -1.49 20.27 7.91
C VAL A 77 -2.86 20.92 7.76
N VAL A 78 -3.03 21.72 6.73
CA VAL A 78 -4.28 22.48 6.49
C VAL A 78 -5.12 21.89 5.37
N ALA A 79 -4.55 21.06 4.52
CA ALA A 79 -5.24 20.25 3.53
C ALA A 79 -4.51 18.92 3.32
N ALA A 80 -5.25 17.85 3.08
CA ALA A 80 -4.70 16.53 2.82
C ALA A 80 -5.57 15.79 1.83
N THR A 81 -4.93 15.21 0.80
CA THR A 81 -5.59 14.38 -0.22
C THR A 81 -4.88 13.02 -0.27
N PRO A 82 -5.60 11.89 -0.20
CA PRO A 82 -4.99 10.58 -0.33
C PRO A 82 -4.23 10.46 -1.64
N VAL A 83 -3.03 9.89 -1.60
CA VAL A 83 -2.25 9.58 -2.81
C VAL A 83 -2.75 8.26 -3.36
N GLN A 84 -3.25 8.28 -4.58
CA GLN A 84 -3.73 7.09 -5.28
C GLN A 84 -2.85 6.79 -6.49
N PHE A 85 -2.76 5.52 -6.84
CA PHE A 85 -1.97 5.02 -7.96
C PHE A 85 -2.86 4.15 -8.87
N PRO A 86 -2.75 4.29 -10.19
CA PRO A 86 -3.34 3.32 -11.10
C PRO A 86 -2.71 1.95 -10.86
N ALA A 87 -3.52 0.91 -10.88
CA ALA A 87 -3.06 -0.45 -10.71
C ALA A 87 -3.30 -1.29 -11.96
N THR A 88 -2.44 -2.27 -12.17
CA THR A 88 -2.54 -3.26 -13.25
C THR A 88 -2.57 -4.66 -12.68
N VAL A 89 -3.28 -5.55 -13.35
CA VAL A 89 -3.37 -6.97 -12.99
C VAL A 89 -2.71 -7.80 -14.08
N GLU A 90 -1.81 -8.67 -13.68
CA GLU A 90 -1.11 -9.56 -14.60
C GLU A 90 -1.01 -10.98 -14.06
N THR A 91 -1.23 -11.96 -14.94
CA THR A 91 -0.92 -13.36 -14.64
C THR A 91 0.48 -13.67 -15.10
N ILE A 92 1.36 -14.01 -14.16
CA ILE A 92 2.74 -14.37 -14.42
C ILE A 92 2.87 -15.89 -14.43
N ILE A 93 3.42 -16.44 -15.50
CA ILE A 93 3.75 -17.85 -15.61
C ILE A 93 5.21 -18.03 -15.18
N VAL A 94 5.42 -18.62 -14.00
CA VAL A 94 6.76 -18.83 -13.45
C VAL A 94 7.36 -20.15 -13.94
N SER A 95 6.52 -21.18 -14.11
CA SER A 95 6.90 -22.47 -14.69
C SER A 95 5.67 -23.17 -15.29
N LYS A 96 5.86 -24.39 -15.85
CA LYS A 96 4.74 -25.18 -16.41
C LYS A 96 3.58 -25.40 -15.43
N THR A 97 3.83 -25.33 -14.13
CA THR A 97 2.86 -25.63 -13.06
C THR A 97 2.77 -24.54 -12.00
N LEU A 98 3.37 -23.39 -12.23
CA LEU A 98 3.38 -22.31 -11.26
C LEU A 98 2.93 -21.00 -11.92
N TYR A 99 1.78 -20.51 -11.50
CA TYR A 99 1.16 -19.28 -11.95
C TYR A 99 0.97 -18.34 -10.75
N LYS A 100 1.17 -17.06 -10.98
CA LYS A 100 0.85 -15.98 -10.05
C LYS A 100 -0.08 -15.00 -10.70
N VAL A 101 -1.02 -14.46 -9.96
CA VAL A 101 -1.76 -13.26 -10.35
C VAL A 101 -1.27 -12.12 -9.50
N THR A 102 -0.76 -11.08 -10.13
CA THR A 102 -0.17 -9.92 -9.47
C THR A 102 -0.98 -8.66 -9.72
N VAL A 103 -1.11 -7.83 -8.71
CA VAL A 103 -1.64 -6.46 -8.80
C VAL A 103 -0.51 -5.51 -8.45
N SER A 104 -0.11 -4.68 -9.40
CA SER A 104 0.99 -3.71 -9.24
C SER A 104 0.46 -2.29 -9.28
N PHE A 105 0.86 -1.46 -8.31
CA PHE A 105 0.48 -0.05 -8.21
C PHE A 105 1.56 0.74 -7.47
N GLY A 106 1.97 1.87 -8.04
CA GLY A 106 3.13 2.62 -7.56
C GLY A 106 4.37 1.72 -7.51
N ASN A 107 4.99 1.62 -6.33
CA ASN A 107 6.12 0.73 -6.06
C ASN A 107 5.72 -0.54 -5.26
N LYS A 108 4.44 -0.86 -5.23
CA LYS A 108 3.87 -1.97 -4.44
C LYS A 108 3.35 -3.06 -5.35
N THR A 109 3.39 -4.29 -4.85
CA THR A 109 2.81 -5.46 -5.51
C THR A 109 2.08 -6.31 -4.49
N ILE A 110 0.84 -6.68 -4.80
CA ILE A 110 0.05 -7.69 -4.10
C ILE A 110 -0.10 -8.86 -5.06
N TYR A 111 -0.06 -10.09 -4.57
CA TYR A 111 -0.14 -11.26 -5.44
C TYR A 111 -0.91 -12.40 -4.81
N LEU A 112 -1.54 -13.18 -5.66
CA LEU A 112 -2.07 -14.51 -5.36
C LEU A 112 -1.07 -15.56 -5.84
N ASP A 113 -0.50 -16.28 -4.90
CA ASP A 113 0.40 -17.40 -5.16
C ASP A 113 -0.01 -18.58 -4.28
N PRO A 114 -0.86 -19.49 -4.79
CA PRO A 114 -1.39 -20.59 -4.01
C PRO A 114 -0.32 -21.56 -3.50
N LYS A 115 0.81 -21.66 -4.21
CA LYS A 115 1.89 -22.61 -3.89
C LYS A 115 2.91 -22.04 -2.92
N ASP A 116 3.42 -20.83 -3.22
CA ASP A 116 4.57 -20.26 -2.52
C ASP A 116 4.28 -18.90 -1.88
N GLY A 117 3.00 -18.53 -1.74
CA GLY A 117 2.60 -17.28 -1.11
C GLY A 117 3.21 -17.11 0.28
N LYS A 118 3.83 -15.94 0.55
CA LYS A 118 4.55 -15.63 1.79
C LYS A 118 3.64 -15.59 3.02
N SER A 119 2.36 -15.27 2.83
CA SER A 119 1.36 -15.23 3.90
C SER A 119 0.20 -16.17 3.60
N ALA A 120 -0.58 -16.53 4.62
CA ALA A 120 -1.79 -17.31 4.43
C ALA A 120 -2.79 -16.58 3.50
N MET A 121 -2.87 -15.24 3.60
CA MET A 121 -3.75 -14.44 2.76
C MET A 121 -3.32 -14.44 1.29
N SER A 122 -2.03 -14.38 0.99
CA SER A 122 -1.53 -14.40 -0.40
C SER A 122 -1.66 -15.77 -1.08
N ARG A 123 -2.06 -16.80 -0.35
CA ARG A 123 -2.30 -18.16 -0.89
C ARG A 123 -3.76 -18.41 -1.27
N THR A 124 -4.67 -17.54 -0.89
CA THR A 124 -6.10 -17.70 -1.12
C THR A 124 -6.68 -16.52 -1.89
N LEU A 125 -7.62 -16.80 -2.79
CA LEU A 125 -8.34 -15.77 -3.53
C LEU A 125 -9.02 -14.78 -2.58
N ASP A 126 -9.76 -15.30 -1.60
CA ASP A 126 -10.50 -14.45 -0.64
C ASP A 126 -9.56 -13.60 0.20
N GLY A 127 -8.41 -14.13 0.61
CA GLY A 127 -7.41 -13.37 1.36
C GLY A 127 -6.85 -12.20 0.56
N VAL A 128 -6.51 -12.41 -0.71
CA VAL A 128 -6.03 -11.31 -1.57
C VAL A 128 -7.14 -10.33 -1.89
N LEU A 129 -8.37 -10.78 -2.12
CA LEU A 129 -9.53 -9.90 -2.31
C LEU A 129 -9.79 -9.03 -1.09
N GLN A 130 -9.66 -9.57 0.12
CA GLN A 130 -9.77 -8.79 1.35
C GLN A 130 -8.72 -7.69 1.39
N ILE A 131 -7.45 -8.02 1.12
CA ILE A 131 -6.36 -7.04 1.07
C ILE A 131 -6.68 -5.95 0.04
N LEU A 132 -7.10 -6.32 -1.17
CA LEU A 132 -7.40 -5.36 -2.23
C LEU A 132 -8.57 -4.43 -1.86
N ARG A 133 -9.63 -4.95 -1.25
CA ARG A 133 -10.80 -4.16 -0.82
C ARG A 133 -10.46 -3.13 0.26
N GLU A 134 -9.49 -3.42 1.11
CA GLU A 134 -9.02 -2.51 2.15
C GLU A 134 -8.05 -1.44 1.64
N ARG A 135 -7.57 -1.55 0.39
CA ARG A 135 -6.63 -0.57 -0.20
C ARG A 135 -7.34 0.69 -0.65
N LYS A 136 -6.91 1.83 -0.14
CA LYS A 136 -7.41 3.16 -0.53
C LYS A 136 -6.47 3.91 -1.45
N ASP A 137 -5.28 3.36 -1.68
CA ASP A 137 -4.24 3.92 -2.53
C ASP A 137 -4.28 3.39 -3.99
N ILE A 138 -5.34 2.70 -4.38
CA ILE A 138 -5.61 2.27 -5.76
C ILE A 138 -6.67 3.19 -6.37
N GLU A 139 -6.34 3.82 -7.51
CA GLU A 139 -7.21 4.77 -8.19
C GLU A 139 -8.39 4.08 -8.89
N ASN A 140 -8.10 3.02 -9.66
CA ASN A 140 -9.07 2.23 -10.43
C ASN A 140 -9.52 0.97 -9.69
N HIS A 141 -9.94 1.12 -8.46
CA HIS A 141 -10.11 0.04 -7.48
C HIS A 141 -11.11 -1.05 -7.92
N GLU A 142 -12.29 -0.65 -8.41
CA GLU A 142 -13.32 -1.62 -8.83
C GLU A 142 -12.91 -2.40 -10.08
N GLU A 143 -12.30 -1.72 -11.05
CA GLU A 143 -11.77 -2.34 -12.27
C GLU A 143 -10.70 -3.38 -11.94
N VAL A 144 -9.77 -3.02 -11.06
CA VAL A 144 -8.69 -3.91 -10.60
C VAL A 144 -9.23 -5.15 -9.90
N ILE A 145 -10.23 -5.01 -9.03
CA ILE A 145 -10.85 -6.14 -8.35
C ILE A 145 -11.53 -7.06 -9.36
N ALA A 146 -12.28 -6.52 -10.32
CA ALA A 146 -12.96 -7.31 -11.35
C ALA A 146 -11.97 -8.07 -12.23
N ASP A 147 -10.90 -7.41 -12.68
CA ASP A 147 -9.87 -8.04 -13.51
C ASP A 147 -9.04 -9.06 -12.72
N PHE A 148 -8.74 -8.79 -11.46
CA PHE A 148 -8.08 -9.73 -10.57
C PHE A 148 -8.91 -11.01 -10.39
N ILE A 149 -10.21 -10.91 -10.13
CA ILE A 149 -11.10 -12.07 -9.99
C ILE A 149 -11.09 -12.90 -11.26
N LYS A 150 -11.24 -12.26 -12.43
CA LYS A 150 -11.22 -12.93 -13.73
C LYS A 150 -9.92 -13.70 -13.95
N GLN A 151 -8.78 -13.06 -13.75
CA GLN A 151 -7.48 -13.70 -13.95
C GLN A 151 -7.20 -14.80 -12.92
N ALA A 152 -7.62 -14.61 -11.67
CA ALA A 152 -7.49 -15.62 -10.61
C ALA A 152 -8.35 -16.85 -10.91
N GLN A 153 -9.57 -16.69 -11.38
CA GLN A 153 -10.45 -17.80 -11.77
C GLN A 153 -9.87 -18.58 -12.95
N GLU A 154 -9.33 -17.89 -13.94
CA GLU A 154 -8.66 -18.53 -15.08
C GLU A 154 -7.41 -19.31 -14.62
N MET A 155 -6.63 -18.76 -13.71
CA MET A 155 -5.49 -19.46 -13.11
C MET A 155 -5.92 -20.71 -12.36
N ILE A 156 -6.97 -20.65 -11.55
CA ILE A 156 -7.50 -21.80 -10.81
C ILE A 156 -7.98 -22.88 -11.79
N ARG A 157 -8.69 -22.50 -12.85
CA ARG A 157 -9.15 -23.41 -13.89
C ARG A 157 -7.98 -24.13 -14.58
N ARG A 158 -6.89 -23.44 -14.86
CA ARG A 158 -5.67 -24.05 -15.42
C ARG A 158 -5.04 -25.04 -14.46
N PHE A 159 -4.96 -24.72 -13.16
CA PHE A 159 -4.47 -25.66 -12.16
C PHE A 159 -5.29 -26.93 -12.10
N GLU A 160 -6.61 -26.82 -12.16
CA GLU A 160 -7.51 -27.99 -12.17
C GLU A 160 -7.32 -28.82 -13.45
N GLN A 161 -7.14 -28.20 -14.61
CA GLN A 161 -6.83 -28.89 -15.88
C GLN A 161 -5.48 -29.62 -15.82
N ASP A 162 -4.50 -29.06 -15.12
CA ASP A 162 -3.18 -29.70 -14.92
C ASP A 162 -3.22 -30.80 -13.84
N GLY A 163 -4.39 -31.12 -13.29
CA GLY A 163 -4.58 -32.17 -12.29
C GLY A 163 -4.29 -31.75 -10.85
N TYR A 164 -4.29 -30.48 -10.57
CA TYR A 164 -4.13 -29.94 -9.22
C TYR A 164 -5.48 -29.51 -8.64
N ILE A 165 -5.59 -29.60 -7.32
CA ILE A 165 -6.79 -29.16 -6.59
C ILE A 165 -6.49 -27.86 -5.87
N TYR A 166 -7.24 -26.80 -6.19
CA TYR A 166 -7.22 -25.54 -5.45
C TYR A 166 -8.25 -25.57 -4.34
N THR A 167 -7.81 -25.63 -3.09
CA THR A 167 -8.70 -25.75 -1.93
C THR A 167 -9.16 -24.38 -1.35
N GLY A 168 -8.69 -23.27 -1.91
CA GLY A 168 -8.95 -21.93 -1.39
C GLY A 168 -8.15 -21.57 -0.14
N LYS A 169 -7.58 -22.55 0.57
CA LYS A 169 -6.77 -22.34 1.78
C LYS A 169 -5.28 -22.57 1.55
N ARG A 170 -4.96 -23.53 0.73
CA ARG A 170 -3.59 -23.93 0.42
C ARG A 170 -3.60 -24.70 -0.90
N TYR A 171 -2.67 -24.40 -1.77
CA TYR A 171 -2.43 -25.25 -2.92
C TYR A 171 -1.86 -26.57 -2.40
N MET A 172 -2.63 -27.62 -2.56
CA MET A 172 -2.20 -28.98 -2.29
C MET A 172 -1.78 -29.57 -3.62
N GLY A 173 -0.49 -29.69 -3.87
CA GLY A 173 0.00 -30.46 -5.01
C GLY A 173 -0.52 -31.89 -4.87
N GLY A 174 -1.68 -32.16 -5.44
CA GLY A 174 -2.21 -33.51 -5.57
C GLY A 174 -1.31 -34.25 -6.52
N GLY A 175 -0.84 -35.40 -6.12
CA GLY A 175 -0.18 -36.31 -7.06
C GLY A 175 -1.05 -36.47 -8.30
N ARG A 176 -0.42 -36.50 -9.45
CA ARG A 176 -1.09 -36.78 -10.73
C ARG A 176 -2.02 -37.98 -10.55
N LYS A 177 -3.30 -37.78 -10.87
CA LYS A 177 -4.19 -38.92 -11.09
C LYS A 177 -3.75 -39.71 -12.28
#